data_39693b63c4a947db37df4e145af4b048
#
_entry.id   39693b63c4a947db37df4e145af4b048
#
_cell.length_a   1.000
_cell.length_b   1.000
_cell.length_c   1.000
_cell.angle_alpha   90.00
_cell.angle_beta   90.00
_cell.angle_gamma   90.00
#
_symmetry.space_group_name_H-M   'P 1'
#
loop_
_entity.id
_entity.type
_entity.pdbx_description
1 polymer ?
#
loop_
_entity_poly.entity_id
_entity_poly.type
_entity_poly.pdbx_seq_one_letter_code
_entity_poly.pdbx_strand_id
1 'polypeptide(L)'
;MKKLHKSEGDINISARRQAWQRTHIDAESRALLDEDARYFLKQSLSTPCLNIMRACEGIYIEDLQGRRYMDFHGNNVHQVGFSNPDVIDAIKKQLDELPFCTRRYTNRIAVDLAKKLAQIAPGNLNKSLFCPGGAEAVGMALKLARVATGRHKTISMWDSFHGATLDTISIGGESIFRQGMGPLLAGTEHVPPPDEYRCVFGCSNRGGCDLICADYVEYILEKEGDIAAVISEPIRSTPYIPRPEYWQKIRRACDRHGALLIFDEIPHSLGRTGKMFTFENFGVIPDVVVIGKGLGGGVLPLAAMIAKEDLDVAAERALGHYTHEKNPVSCAAALAAIEYIEKHKLVDHAGQLGRYALKRLNDMKQHHRLIGDVRGLGLFLGIELVKNRQTRKRAEDEAEAVMYAALSKGVSFKLTMGNILTLTPALTITKKEMDTALDIIEECITEVEKTI
;
A
#
# COMPACT_ATOMS: atom_id res chain seq x y z
N MET A 1 -15.32 -19.36 18.00
CA MET A 1 -14.56 -18.79 16.86
C MET A 1 -13.15 -18.45 17.35
N LYS A 2 -12.10 -18.97 16.71
CA LYS A 2 -10.72 -18.53 17.00
C LYS A 2 -10.62 -17.03 16.73
N LYS A 3 -10.02 -16.27 17.67
CA LYS A 3 -9.79 -14.83 17.52
C LYS A 3 -8.98 -14.62 16.23
N LEU A 4 -9.57 -14.01 15.22
CA LEU A 4 -8.83 -13.62 14.00
C LEU A 4 -7.71 -12.67 14.41
N HIS A 5 -6.47 -12.96 14.00
CA HIS A 5 -5.39 -11.98 14.12
C HIS A 5 -5.74 -10.80 13.21
N LYS A 6 -5.94 -9.63 13.81
CA LYS A 6 -6.26 -8.39 13.10
C LYS A 6 -4.96 -7.82 12.53
N SER A 7 -4.58 -8.19 11.32
CA SER A 7 -3.54 -7.47 10.57
C SER A 7 -4.08 -6.15 10.00
N GLU A 8 -5.35 -6.13 9.60
CA GLU A 8 -6.10 -4.91 9.33
C GLU A 8 -6.92 -4.53 10.57
N GLY A 9 -7.09 -3.24 10.86
CA GLY A 9 -7.69 -2.77 12.10
C GLY A 9 -9.15 -3.14 12.29
N ASP A 10 -10.07 -2.35 11.75
CA ASP A 10 -11.52 -2.58 11.85
C ASP A 10 -11.98 -3.60 10.79
N ILE A 11 -12.44 -4.78 11.25
CA ILE A 11 -13.07 -5.78 10.38
C ILE A 11 -14.57 -5.58 10.22
N ASN A 12 -15.05 -4.35 10.35
CA ASN A 12 -16.43 -3.87 10.16
C ASN A 12 -17.46 -4.37 11.22
N ILE A 13 -17.02 -4.87 12.36
CA ILE A 13 -17.91 -5.48 13.37
C ILE A 13 -17.65 -5.02 14.81
N SER A 14 -16.80 -4.00 15.01
CA SER A 14 -16.44 -3.58 16.36
C SER A 14 -17.60 -2.86 17.07
N ALA A 15 -17.63 -2.96 18.40
CA ALA A 15 -18.62 -2.23 19.21
C ALA A 15 -18.42 -0.71 19.13
N ARG A 16 -17.17 -0.23 18.96
CA ARG A 16 -16.88 1.21 18.79
C ARG A 16 -17.40 1.72 17.45
N ARG A 17 -17.22 0.96 16.35
CA ARG A 17 -17.82 1.28 15.06
C ARG A 17 -19.32 1.46 15.16
N GLN A 18 -20.02 0.51 15.79
CA GLN A 18 -21.45 0.58 16.00
C GLN A 18 -21.86 1.78 16.87
N ALA A 19 -21.08 2.09 17.91
CA ALA A 19 -21.32 3.27 18.75
C ALA A 19 -21.16 4.56 17.95
N TRP A 20 -20.10 4.68 17.15
CA TRP A 20 -19.87 5.84 16.27
C TRP A 20 -21.01 6.00 15.26
N GLN A 21 -21.44 4.91 14.61
CA GLN A 21 -22.58 4.94 13.67
C GLN A 21 -23.88 5.39 14.32
N ARG A 22 -24.15 4.98 15.56
CA ARG A 22 -25.38 5.42 16.28
C ARG A 22 -25.45 6.93 16.50
N THR A 23 -24.31 7.58 16.68
CA THR A 23 -24.23 9.02 16.99
C THR A 23 -24.01 9.90 15.77
N HIS A 24 -23.48 9.36 14.68
CA HIS A 24 -23.07 10.15 13.51
C HIS A 24 -23.87 9.87 12.23
N ILE A 25 -24.59 8.75 12.17
CA ILE A 25 -25.33 8.35 10.96
C ILE A 25 -26.80 8.74 11.14
N ASP A 26 -27.33 9.54 10.22
CA ASP A 26 -28.75 9.92 10.20
C ASP A 26 -29.64 8.82 9.61
N ALA A 27 -30.96 9.07 9.57
CA ALA A 27 -31.93 8.10 9.09
C ALA A 27 -31.78 7.79 7.59
N GLU A 28 -31.47 8.79 6.77
CA GLU A 28 -31.29 8.64 5.33
C GLU A 28 -30.04 7.78 5.02
N SER A 29 -28.90 8.11 5.61
CA SER A 29 -27.68 7.33 5.45
C SER A 29 -27.83 5.91 6.01
N ARG A 30 -28.59 5.73 7.09
CA ARG A 30 -28.85 4.40 7.63
C ARG A 30 -29.68 3.55 6.67
N ALA A 31 -30.73 4.12 6.09
CA ALA A 31 -31.55 3.43 5.10
C ALA A 31 -30.71 2.97 3.88
N LEU A 32 -29.79 3.83 3.39
CA LEU A 32 -28.89 3.49 2.27
C LEU A 32 -27.84 2.44 2.67
N LEU A 33 -27.31 2.47 3.90
CA LEU A 33 -26.43 1.42 4.41
C LEU A 33 -27.15 0.07 4.56
N ASP A 34 -28.42 0.08 4.92
CA ASP A 34 -29.25 -1.13 4.99
C ASP A 34 -29.53 -1.69 3.59
N GLU A 35 -29.70 -0.83 2.58
CA GLU A 35 -29.79 -1.24 1.17
C GLU A 35 -28.46 -1.82 0.68
N ASP A 36 -27.32 -1.16 0.94
CA ASP A 36 -25.99 -1.70 0.63
C ASP A 36 -25.81 -3.12 1.20
N ALA A 37 -26.14 -3.29 2.50
CA ALA A 37 -26.05 -4.59 3.17
C ALA A 37 -27.02 -5.65 2.62
N ARG A 38 -28.09 -5.24 1.90
CA ARG A 38 -29.05 -6.14 1.26
C ARG A 38 -28.56 -6.66 -0.07
N TYR A 39 -27.91 -5.81 -0.87
CA TYR A 39 -27.52 -6.11 -2.27
C TYR A 39 -26.07 -6.56 -2.42
N PHE A 40 -25.17 -6.20 -1.49
CA PHE A 40 -23.79 -6.63 -1.51
C PHE A 40 -23.51 -7.80 -0.58
N LEU A 41 -22.66 -8.72 -0.99
CA LEU A 41 -22.19 -9.78 -0.10
C LEU A 41 -21.36 -9.17 1.04
N LYS A 42 -21.62 -9.65 2.26
CA LYS A 42 -20.84 -9.26 3.43
C LYS A 42 -19.44 -9.88 3.36
N GLN A 43 -18.44 -9.04 3.50
CA GLN A 43 -17.04 -9.45 3.59
C GLN A 43 -16.27 -8.51 4.52
N SER A 44 -15.22 -9.01 5.17
CA SER A 44 -14.34 -8.17 6.00
C SER A 44 -13.75 -7.02 5.18
N LEU A 45 -13.54 -5.88 5.83
CA LEU A 45 -12.89 -4.68 5.31
C LEU A 45 -13.69 -3.88 4.27
N SER A 46 -14.86 -4.33 3.87
CA SER A 46 -15.70 -3.56 2.93
C SER A 46 -17.18 -3.52 3.32
N THR A 47 -17.87 -4.64 3.48
CA THR A 47 -19.31 -4.68 3.75
C THR A 47 -19.60 -5.38 5.08
N PRO A 48 -20.31 -4.76 6.05
CA PRO A 48 -21.05 -3.49 5.95
C PRO A 48 -20.16 -2.24 5.96
N CYS A 49 -20.57 -1.22 5.19
CA CYS A 49 -19.84 0.03 5.09
C CYS A 49 -19.98 0.91 6.34
N LEU A 50 -19.07 1.86 6.55
CA LEU A 50 -19.06 2.73 7.72
C LEU A 50 -20.04 3.90 7.57
N ASN A 51 -19.99 4.59 6.45
CA ASN A 51 -20.75 5.80 6.14
C ASN A 51 -20.93 5.93 4.63
N ILE A 52 -21.70 6.90 4.17
CA ILE A 52 -21.98 7.20 2.77
C ILE A 52 -21.22 8.45 2.36
N MET A 53 -20.40 8.35 1.33
CA MET A 53 -19.68 9.49 0.74
C MET A 53 -20.43 10.00 -0.49
N ARG A 54 -20.56 11.34 -0.63
CA ARG A 54 -21.19 11.99 -1.78
C ARG A 54 -20.20 12.72 -2.69
N ALA A 55 -19.06 13.16 -2.14
CA ALA A 55 -18.07 13.95 -2.88
C ALA A 55 -16.66 13.73 -2.33
N CYS A 56 -15.66 14.06 -3.15
CA CYS A 56 -14.27 14.12 -2.72
C CYS A 56 -13.51 15.18 -3.54
N GLU A 57 -12.58 15.90 -2.88
CA GLU A 57 -11.75 16.93 -3.51
C GLU A 57 -10.45 17.15 -2.74
N GLY A 58 -9.33 17.22 -3.44
CA GLY A 58 -8.02 17.40 -2.83
C GLY A 58 -7.71 16.32 -1.81
N ILE A 59 -7.57 16.68 -0.53
CA ILE A 59 -7.34 15.71 0.56
C ILE A 59 -8.64 15.32 1.29
N TYR A 60 -9.79 15.82 0.86
CA TYR A 60 -11.06 15.68 1.58
C TYR A 60 -12.00 14.71 0.91
N ILE A 61 -12.69 13.91 1.73
CA ILE A 61 -13.92 13.21 1.40
C ILE A 61 -15.08 13.86 2.15
N GLU A 62 -16.28 13.81 1.57
CA GLU A 62 -17.47 14.45 2.14
C GLU A 62 -18.64 13.47 2.19
N ASP A 63 -19.30 13.38 3.33
CA ASP A 63 -20.47 12.49 3.52
C ASP A 63 -21.79 13.15 3.06
N LEU A 64 -22.89 12.39 3.10
CA LEU A 64 -24.21 12.89 2.68
C LEU A 64 -24.68 14.11 3.48
N GLN A 65 -24.26 14.24 4.74
CA GLN A 65 -24.61 15.38 5.59
C GLN A 65 -23.72 16.62 5.35
N GLY A 66 -22.74 16.54 4.41
CA GLY A 66 -21.83 17.62 4.10
C GLY A 66 -20.65 17.74 5.08
N ARG A 67 -20.42 16.76 5.96
CA ARG A 67 -19.25 16.77 6.83
C ARG A 67 -18.02 16.35 6.02
N ARG A 68 -16.96 17.11 6.14
CA ARG A 68 -15.70 16.87 5.44
C ARG A 68 -14.68 16.22 6.35
N TYR A 69 -13.97 15.25 5.81
CA TYR A 69 -12.91 14.53 6.51
C TYR A 69 -11.61 14.64 5.70
N MET A 70 -10.52 15.06 6.33
CA MET A 70 -9.18 14.91 5.76
C MET A 70 -8.87 13.41 5.67
N ASP A 71 -8.68 12.89 4.47
CA ASP A 71 -8.45 11.45 4.28
C ASP A 71 -6.97 11.12 4.21
N PHE A 72 -6.48 10.50 5.27
CA PHE A 72 -5.12 10.01 5.41
C PHE A 72 -4.99 8.52 5.04
N HIS A 73 -5.95 7.99 4.29
CA HIS A 73 -5.93 6.62 3.82
C HIS A 73 -6.13 6.51 2.31
N GLY A 74 -7.29 6.96 1.77
CA GLY A 74 -7.63 6.96 0.35
C GLY A 74 -7.31 5.67 -0.40
N ASN A 75 -7.26 4.53 0.27
CA ASN A 75 -6.74 3.27 -0.25
C ASN A 75 -5.38 3.41 -0.99
N ASN A 76 -4.62 4.47 -0.71
CA ASN A 76 -3.39 4.85 -1.39
C ASN A 76 -3.55 5.09 -2.91
N VAL A 77 -4.72 5.58 -3.36
CA VAL A 77 -4.95 5.92 -4.78
C VAL A 77 -4.81 7.41 -5.09
N HIS A 78 -4.88 8.27 -4.07
CA HIS A 78 -5.04 9.72 -4.18
C HIS A 78 -3.73 10.50 -4.08
N GLN A 79 -2.64 10.04 -4.70
CA GLN A 79 -1.34 10.73 -4.68
C GLN A 79 -1.47 12.18 -5.14
N VAL A 80 -2.21 12.44 -6.21
CA VAL A 80 -2.42 13.78 -6.77
C VAL A 80 -3.64 14.51 -6.21
N GLY A 81 -4.22 13.98 -5.11
CA GLY A 81 -5.49 14.45 -4.55
C GLY A 81 -6.71 13.88 -5.27
N PHE A 82 -7.84 13.90 -4.58
CA PHE A 82 -9.12 13.52 -5.19
C PHE A 82 -9.58 14.57 -6.20
N SER A 83 -10.29 14.10 -7.24
CA SER A 83 -10.88 14.96 -8.28
C SER A 83 -9.88 15.91 -8.94
N ASN A 84 -8.64 15.47 -9.13
CA ASN A 84 -7.59 16.29 -9.74
C ASN A 84 -8.02 16.75 -11.15
N PRO A 85 -8.06 18.08 -11.43
CA PRO A 85 -8.58 18.56 -12.70
C PRO A 85 -7.75 18.14 -13.91
N ASP A 86 -6.40 18.09 -13.81
CA ASP A 86 -5.53 17.69 -14.92
C ASP A 86 -5.81 16.22 -15.30
N VAL A 87 -6.07 15.35 -14.31
CA VAL A 87 -6.43 13.93 -14.54
C VAL A 87 -7.85 13.81 -15.14
N ILE A 88 -8.83 14.52 -14.58
CA ILE A 88 -10.22 14.48 -15.05
C ILE A 88 -10.33 14.96 -16.49
N ASP A 89 -9.63 16.04 -16.85
CA ASP A 89 -9.64 16.59 -18.19
C ASP A 89 -8.95 15.68 -19.21
N ALA A 90 -7.84 15.03 -18.82
CA ALA A 90 -7.20 14.01 -19.66
C ALA A 90 -8.13 12.81 -19.92
N ILE A 91 -8.89 12.35 -18.91
CA ILE A 91 -9.87 11.29 -19.02
C ILE A 91 -10.99 11.70 -20.01
N LYS A 92 -11.59 12.89 -19.83
CA LYS A 92 -12.66 13.39 -20.70
C LYS A 92 -12.21 13.48 -22.15
N LYS A 93 -11.03 14.07 -22.39
CA LYS A 93 -10.46 14.18 -23.72
C LYS A 93 -10.26 12.80 -24.37
N GLN A 94 -9.72 11.85 -23.60
CA GLN A 94 -9.48 10.50 -24.14
C GLN A 94 -10.75 9.71 -24.39
N LEU A 95 -11.83 9.94 -23.62
CA LEU A 95 -13.15 9.36 -23.88
C LEU A 95 -13.72 9.82 -25.20
N ASP A 96 -13.57 11.10 -25.56
CA ASP A 96 -14.04 11.65 -26.83
C ASP A 96 -13.21 11.15 -28.02
N GLU A 97 -11.92 10.88 -27.81
CA GLU A 97 -10.98 10.54 -28.90
C GLU A 97 -10.94 9.03 -29.19
N LEU A 98 -10.68 8.20 -28.18
CA LEU A 98 -10.59 6.74 -28.27
C LEU A 98 -10.90 6.10 -26.92
N PRO A 99 -12.16 5.75 -26.61
CA PRO A 99 -12.53 5.22 -25.28
C PRO A 99 -12.06 3.79 -25.05
N PHE A 100 -11.85 3.01 -26.11
CA PHE A 100 -11.38 1.63 -26.02
C PHE A 100 -10.55 1.24 -27.24
N CYS A 101 -9.54 0.40 -27.03
CA CYS A 101 -8.72 -0.18 -28.09
C CYS A 101 -8.63 -1.69 -27.89
N THR A 102 -9.05 -2.47 -28.90
CA THR A 102 -8.91 -3.93 -28.85
C THR A 102 -7.44 -4.35 -28.84
N ARG A 103 -7.07 -5.38 -28.08
CA ARG A 103 -5.67 -5.82 -27.84
C ARG A 103 -4.85 -6.12 -29.09
N ARG A 104 -5.49 -6.43 -30.20
CA ARG A 104 -4.81 -6.65 -31.49
C ARG A 104 -4.11 -5.38 -32.00
N TYR A 105 -4.57 -4.22 -31.55
CA TYR A 105 -4.04 -2.92 -31.96
C TYR A 105 -3.33 -2.23 -30.80
N THR A 106 -2.43 -1.34 -31.12
CA THR A 106 -1.86 -0.42 -30.15
C THR A 106 -2.52 0.96 -30.23
N ASN A 107 -2.27 1.81 -29.24
CA ASN A 107 -2.72 3.19 -29.26
C ASN A 107 -1.62 4.11 -28.75
N ARG A 108 -1.69 5.38 -29.16
CA ARG A 108 -0.65 6.36 -28.88
C ARG A 108 -0.42 6.56 -27.39
N ILE A 109 -1.50 6.75 -26.62
CA ILE A 109 -1.42 7.10 -25.21
C ILE A 109 -0.82 5.95 -24.35
N ALA A 110 -1.09 4.70 -24.69
CA ALA A 110 -0.49 3.55 -24.02
C ALA A 110 1.02 3.47 -24.27
N VAL A 111 1.45 3.78 -25.51
CA VAL A 111 2.88 3.85 -25.84
C VAL A 111 3.56 5.01 -25.11
N ASP A 112 2.92 6.17 -25.03
CA ASP A 112 3.48 7.33 -24.33
C ASP A 112 3.58 7.07 -22.82
N LEU A 113 2.62 6.40 -22.19
CA LEU A 113 2.71 5.94 -20.81
C LEU A 113 3.87 4.95 -20.60
N ALA A 114 4.01 3.95 -21.47
CA ALA A 114 5.10 2.97 -21.36
C ALA A 114 6.49 3.65 -21.47
N LYS A 115 6.63 4.60 -22.40
CA LYS A 115 7.85 5.44 -22.53
C LYS A 115 8.10 6.26 -21.27
N LYS A 116 7.06 6.88 -20.73
CA LYS A 116 7.16 7.67 -19.50
C LYS A 116 7.63 6.82 -18.32
N LEU A 117 7.05 5.64 -18.14
CA LEU A 117 7.47 4.70 -17.09
C LEU A 117 8.94 4.28 -17.26
N ALA A 118 9.35 3.96 -18.49
CA ALA A 118 10.75 3.63 -18.78
C ALA A 118 11.73 4.80 -18.52
N GLN A 119 11.28 6.05 -18.68
CA GLN A 119 12.09 7.25 -18.42
C GLN A 119 12.28 7.54 -16.93
N ILE A 120 11.24 7.28 -16.12
CA ILE A 120 11.29 7.57 -14.68
C ILE A 120 11.79 6.40 -13.85
N ALA A 121 11.75 5.17 -14.37
CA ALA A 121 12.22 3.98 -13.65
C ALA A 121 13.75 3.90 -13.69
N PRO A 122 14.42 3.69 -12.54
CA PRO A 122 15.88 3.57 -12.49
C PRO A 122 16.42 2.31 -13.18
N GLY A 123 17.65 2.41 -13.66
CA GLY A 123 18.35 1.29 -14.29
C GLY A 123 17.78 0.93 -15.66
N ASN A 124 17.63 -0.36 -15.92
CA ASN A 124 17.10 -0.91 -17.17
C ASN A 124 15.68 -1.47 -17.04
N LEU A 125 14.87 -0.95 -16.09
CA LEU A 125 13.46 -1.23 -15.94
C LEU A 125 12.66 -0.49 -17.03
N ASN A 126 12.56 -1.08 -18.24
CA ASN A 126 12.02 -0.39 -19.41
C ASN A 126 10.99 -1.18 -20.21
N LYS A 127 10.61 -2.40 -19.78
CA LYS A 127 9.58 -3.23 -20.41
C LYS A 127 8.36 -3.31 -19.53
N SER A 128 7.21 -2.83 -20.02
CA SER A 128 5.97 -2.76 -19.24
C SER A 128 4.86 -3.64 -19.80
N LEU A 129 4.08 -4.27 -18.90
CA LEU A 129 2.77 -4.83 -19.19
C LEU A 129 1.74 -4.17 -18.29
N PHE A 130 0.63 -3.71 -18.88
CA PHE A 130 -0.48 -3.08 -18.16
C PHE A 130 -1.60 -4.08 -17.89
N CYS A 131 -2.37 -3.85 -16.83
CA CYS A 131 -3.56 -4.63 -16.48
C CYS A 131 -4.50 -3.78 -15.58
N PRO A 132 -5.76 -4.23 -15.38
CA PRO A 132 -6.73 -3.46 -14.59
C PRO A 132 -6.39 -3.32 -13.11
N GLY A 133 -5.67 -4.27 -12.52
CA GLY A 133 -5.46 -4.27 -11.08
C GLY A 133 -4.12 -4.84 -10.60
N GLY A 134 -3.79 -4.55 -9.34
CA GLY A 134 -2.52 -4.94 -8.75
C GLY A 134 -2.33 -6.45 -8.62
N ALA A 135 -3.40 -7.20 -8.30
CA ALA A 135 -3.33 -8.66 -8.20
C ALA A 135 -2.93 -9.30 -9.53
N GLU A 136 -3.49 -8.79 -10.64
CA GLU A 136 -3.16 -9.25 -12.00
C GLU A 136 -1.70 -8.92 -12.35
N ALA A 137 -1.22 -7.72 -11.96
CA ALA A 137 0.16 -7.33 -12.21
C ALA A 137 1.15 -8.20 -11.43
N VAL A 138 0.86 -8.52 -10.18
CA VAL A 138 1.64 -9.48 -9.38
C VAL A 138 1.61 -10.86 -10.02
N GLY A 139 0.43 -11.36 -10.43
CA GLY A 139 0.30 -12.65 -11.12
C GLY A 139 1.11 -12.71 -12.42
N MET A 140 1.20 -11.60 -13.18
CA MET A 140 2.08 -11.51 -14.35
C MET A 140 3.57 -11.58 -13.96
N ALA A 141 3.97 -10.86 -12.92
CA ALA A 141 5.35 -10.86 -12.44
C ALA A 141 5.82 -12.25 -11.98
N LEU A 142 4.96 -12.98 -11.27
CA LEU A 142 5.23 -14.37 -10.85
C LEU A 142 5.37 -15.31 -12.05
N LYS A 143 4.50 -15.17 -13.07
CA LYS A 143 4.59 -15.98 -14.29
C LYS A 143 5.85 -15.66 -15.09
N LEU A 144 6.20 -14.36 -15.21
CA LEU A 144 7.45 -13.94 -15.83
C LEU A 144 8.66 -14.56 -15.13
N ALA A 145 8.71 -14.50 -13.80
CA ALA A 145 9.80 -15.08 -13.02
C ALA A 145 9.95 -16.58 -13.28
N ARG A 146 8.84 -17.32 -13.34
CA ARG A 146 8.86 -18.76 -13.65
C ARG A 146 9.37 -19.05 -15.07
N VAL A 147 8.95 -18.26 -16.05
CA VAL A 147 9.40 -18.42 -17.44
C VAL A 147 10.89 -18.09 -17.58
N ALA A 148 11.34 -17.00 -16.96
CA ALA A 148 12.71 -16.52 -17.08
C ALA A 148 13.71 -17.43 -16.35
N THR A 149 13.35 -18.02 -15.22
CA THR A 149 14.26 -18.85 -14.41
C THR A 149 14.10 -20.36 -14.65
N GLY A 150 13.00 -20.81 -15.24
CA GLY A 150 12.63 -22.21 -15.32
C GLY A 150 12.26 -22.84 -13.96
N ARG A 151 12.13 -22.04 -12.91
CA ARG A 151 11.84 -22.46 -11.53
C ARG A 151 10.40 -22.08 -11.16
N HIS A 152 9.88 -22.57 -10.02
CA HIS A 152 8.47 -22.35 -9.71
C HIS A 152 8.17 -21.84 -8.31
N LYS A 153 9.08 -22.01 -7.32
CA LYS A 153 8.87 -21.54 -5.95
C LYS A 153 9.11 -20.05 -5.79
N THR A 154 8.52 -19.49 -4.75
CA THR A 154 8.62 -18.06 -4.44
C THR A 154 8.87 -17.90 -2.93
N ILE A 155 9.76 -17.00 -2.55
CA ILE A 155 9.87 -16.53 -1.17
C ILE A 155 9.03 -15.26 -1.05
N SER A 156 8.18 -15.20 -0.01
CA SER A 156 7.41 -14.02 0.36
C SER A 156 7.43 -13.81 1.88
N MET A 157 6.83 -12.72 2.37
CA MET A 157 6.89 -12.40 3.79
C MET A 157 5.58 -12.67 4.49
N TRP A 158 5.65 -13.09 5.77
CA TRP A 158 4.47 -13.04 6.64
C TRP A 158 3.97 -11.60 6.76
N ASP A 159 2.67 -11.45 7.01
CA ASP A 159 1.94 -10.17 7.08
C ASP A 159 1.94 -9.37 5.75
N SER A 160 2.43 -9.91 4.63
CA SER A 160 2.40 -9.24 3.31
C SER A 160 1.02 -9.35 2.65
N PHE A 161 0.69 -8.36 1.81
CA PHE A 161 -0.50 -8.38 0.98
C PHE A 161 -0.17 -8.03 -0.47
N HIS A 162 -0.43 -8.96 -1.39
CA HIS A 162 -0.11 -8.83 -2.81
C HIS A 162 -1.35 -8.89 -3.72
N GLY A 163 -2.53 -8.85 -3.13
CA GLY A 163 -3.82 -8.95 -3.82
C GLY A 163 -4.73 -10.01 -3.21
N ALA A 164 -5.96 -10.10 -3.71
CA ALA A 164 -7.01 -10.98 -3.19
C ALA A 164 -7.43 -12.09 -4.17
N THR A 165 -6.69 -12.30 -5.25
CA THR A 165 -6.87 -13.47 -6.13
C THR A 165 -6.20 -14.70 -5.52
N LEU A 166 -6.57 -15.91 -5.94
CA LEU A 166 -6.10 -17.15 -5.31
C LEU A 166 -4.57 -17.28 -5.36
N ASP A 167 -3.93 -16.87 -6.44
CA ASP A 167 -2.47 -16.86 -6.58
C ASP A 167 -1.81 -15.85 -5.63
N THR A 168 -2.36 -14.63 -5.54
CA THR A 168 -1.78 -13.58 -4.69
C THR A 168 -2.00 -13.81 -3.20
N ILE A 169 -3.13 -14.39 -2.76
CA ILE A 169 -3.29 -14.80 -1.36
C ILE A 169 -2.43 -16.00 -1.00
N SER A 170 -2.06 -16.83 -1.99
CA SER A 170 -1.17 -17.98 -1.77
C SER A 170 0.25 -17.54 -1.41
N ILE A 171 0.74 -16.47 -2.04
CA ILE A 171 2.03 -15.86 -1.72
C ILE A 171 1.94 -14.81 -0.61
N GLY A 172 0.78 -14.21 -0.38
CA GLY A 172 0.56 -13.25 0.71
C GLY A 172 0.69 -13.90 2.10
N GLY A 173 1.05 -13.11 3.10
CA GLY A 173 1.27 -13.56 4.47
C GLY A 173 0.17 -13.19 5.47
N GLU A 174 -0.76 -12.30 5.10
CA GLU A 174 -1.82 -11.85 6.00
C GLU A 174 -2.89 -12.91 6.24
N SER A 175 -3.12 -13.24 7.52
CA SER A 175 -4.03 -14.31 7.91
C SER A 175 -5.49 -14.06 7.54
N ILE A 176 -5.94 -12.79 7.52
CA ILE A 176 -7.33 -12.44 7.22
C ILE A 176 -7.74 -12.83 5.79
N PHE A 177 -6.79 -12.81 4.84
CA PHE A 177 -7.04 -13.20 3.43
C PHE A 177 -6.82 -14.67 3.16
N ARG A 178 -6.15 -15.40 4.07
CA ARG A 178 -5.75 -16.80 3.89
C ARG A 178 -6.61 -17.80 4.67
N GLN A 179 -7.05 -17.38 5.87
CA GLN A 179 -7.73 -18.28 6.80
C GLN A 179 -9.08 -18.74 6.25
N GLY A 180 -9.24 -20.03 6.05
CA GLY A 180 -10.46 -20.64 5.51
C GLY A 180 -10.61 -20.57 3.98
N MET A 181 -9.59 -20.06 3.26
CA MET A 181 -9.61 -19.94 1.79
C MET A 181 -8.83 -21.07 1.07
N GLY A 182 -8.33 -22.05 1.83
CA GLY A 182 -7.55 -23.16 1.27
C GLY A 182 -8.37 -24.24 0.55
N PRO A 183 -7.68 -25.11 -0.22
CA PRO A 183 -6.23 -25.20 -0.34
C PRO A 183 -5.63 -24.05 -1.15
N LEU A 184 -4.54 -23.47 -0.66
CA LEU A 184 -3.77 -22.45 -1.37
C LEU A 184 -2.79 -23.12 -2.35
N LEU A 185 -2.30 -22.36 -3.33
CA LEU A 185 -1.30 -22.86 -4.28
C LEU A 185 0.02 -23.18 -3.55
N ALA A 186 0.62 -24.31 -3.90
CA ALA A 186 1.90 -24.74 -3.34
C ALA A 186 3.08 -23.93 -3.92
N GLY A 187 4.22 -23.98 -3.21
CA GLY A 187 5.49 -23.43 -3.68
C GLY A 187 5.79 -22.01 -3.18
N THR A 188 5.26 -21.63 -2.02
CA THR A 188 5.63 -20.38 -1.36
C THR A 188 6.26 -20.66 0.00
N GLU A 189 7.48 -20.17 0.16
CA GLU A 189 8.19 -20.14 1.43
C GLU A 189 7.97 -18.76 2.08
N HIS A 190 7.43 -18.74 3.30
CA HIS A 190 7.18 -17.50 4.02
C HIS A 190 8.29 -17.23 5.04
N VAL A 191 8.81 -15.99 5.00
CA VAL A 191 9.83 -15.51 5.93
C VAL A 191 9.27 -14.39 6.81
N PRO A 192 9.83 -14.17 8.02
CA PRO A 192 9.45 -13.02 8.85
C PRO A 192 9.74 -11.69 8.16
N PRO A 193 8.85 -10.68 8.33
CA PRO A 193 9.11 -9.34 7.81
C PRO A 193 10.28 -8.67 8.56
N PRO A 194 10.99 -7.71 7.94
CA PRO A 194 12.09 -6.95 8.55
C PRO A 194 11.58 -5.85 9.50
N ASP A 195 10.87 -6.24 10.54
CA ASP A 195 10.37 -5.34 11.59
C ASP A 195 11.39 -5.24 12.74
N GLU A 196 12.13 -4.14 12.81
CA GLU A 196 13.12 -3.93 13.89
C GLU A 196 12.45 -3.76 15.25
N TYR A 197 11.29 -3.11 15.32
CA TYR A 197 10.62 -2.86 16.58
C TYR A 197 10.06 -4.14 17.21
N ARG A 198 9.57 -5.10 16.39
CA ARG A 198 9.04 -6.39 16.84
C ARG A 198 9.76 -7.58 16.21
N CYS A 199 11.09 -7.46 16.12
CA CYS A 199 11.90 -8.48 15.47
C CYS A 199 11.70 -9.87 16.09
N VAL A 200 11.24 -10.83 15.28
CA VAL A 200 11.02 -12.23 15.71
C VAL A 200 12.34 -12.96 16.08
N PHE A 201 13.47 -12.47 15.54
CA PHE A 201 14.81 -12.97 15.88
C PHE A 201 15.42 -12.31 17.10
N GLY A 202 14.69 -11.38 17.75
CA GLY A 202 15.11 -10.75 19.01
C GLY A 202 16.21 -9.70 18.87
N CYS A 203 16.48 -9.17 17.67
CA CYS A 203 17.50 -8.12 17.45
C CYS A 203 17.29 -6.91 18.36
N SER A 204 16.04 -6.49 18.55
CA SER A 204 15.68 -5.35 19.39
C SER A 204 16.07 -5.51 20.87
N ASN A 205 16.33 -6.73 21.34
CA ASN A 205 16.74 -7.05 22.69
C ASN A 205 18.26 -7.24 22.82
N ARG A 206 19.00 -7.24 21.70
CA ARG A 206 20.45 -7.48 21.62
C ARG A 206 21.25 -6.20 21.31
N GLY A 207 20.59 -5.04 21.37
CA GLY A 207 21.26 -3.75 21.17
C GLY A 207 21.45 -3.32 19.71
N GLY A 208 20.84 -4.04 18.74
CA GLY A 208 20.89 -3.65 17.34
C GLY A 208 20.41 -4.73 16.37
N CYS A 209 20.17 -4.35 15.14
CA CYS A 209 19.79 -5.24 14.06
C CYS A 209 21.03 -5.78 13.35
N ASP A 210 21.22 -7.10 13.35
CA ASP A 210 22.29 -7.85 12.70
C ASP A 210 21.86 -8.50 11.36
N LEU A 211 20.64 -8.21 10.91
CA LEU A 211 20.08 -8.67 9.63
C LEU A 211 19.93 -10.20 9.51
N ILE A 212 19.77 -10.94 10.60
CA ILE A 212 19.53 -12.40 10.60
C ILE A 212 18.33 -12.74 9.71
N CYS A 213 17.30 -11.87 9.66
CA CYS A 213 16.15 -12.08 8.77
C CYS A 213 16.54 -12.11 7.29
N ALA A 214 17.56 -11.37 6.87
CA ALA A 214 18.07 -11.43 5.49
C ALA A 214 18.94 -12.70 5.28
N ASP A 215 19.73 -13.09 6.29
CA ASP A 215 20.47 -14.36 6.22
C ASP A 215 19.53 -15.57 6.10
N TYR A 216 18.39 -15.50 6.77
CA TYR A 216 17.39 -16.57 6.69
C TYR A 216 16.77 -16.68 5.30
N VAL A 217 16.56 -15.57 4.58
CA VAL A 217 16.14 -15.59 3.17
C VAL A 217 17.20 -16.29 2.31
N GLU A 218 18.47 -15.92 2.48
CA GLU A 218 19.55 -16.54 1.73
C GLU A 218 19.69 -18.05 2.03
N TYR A 219 19.52 -18.44 3.30
CA TYR A 219 19.51 -19.85 3.69
C TYR A 219 18.42 -20.66 2.94
N ILE A 220 17.20 -20.09 2.79
CA ILE A 220 16.13 -20.76 2.02
C ILE A 220 16.50 -20.84 0.53
N LEU A 221 17.04 -19.75 -0.05
CA LEU A 221 17.50 -19.76 -1.45
C LEU A 221 18.51 -20.88 -1.70
N GLU A 222 19.46 -21.09 -0.76
CA GLU A 222 20.45 -22.15 -0.84
C GLU A 222 19.83 -23.55 -0.72
N LYS A 223 18.92 -23.76 0.24
CA LYS A 223 18.36 -25.09 0.53
C LYS A 223 17.35 -25.56 -0.50
N GLU A 224 16.50 -24.66 -0.96
CA GLU A 224 15.46 -24.98 -1.95
C GLU A 224 16.03 -25.12 -3.37
N GLY A 225 16.95 -24.27 -3.78
CA GLY A 225 17.61 -24.31 -5.08
C GLY A 225 16.73 -24.01 -6.31
N ASP A 226 15.41 -24.10 -6.18
CA ASP A 226 14.41 -23.92 -7.24
C ASP A 226 13.51 -22.68 -7.05
N ILE A 227 13.98 -21.71 -6.27
CA ILE A 227 13.28 -20.43 -6.08
C ILE A 227 13.38 -19.58 -7.36
N ALA A 228 12.21 -19.24 -7.94
CA ALA A 228 12.11 -18.35 -9.09
C ALA A 228 12.27 -16.89 -8.69
N ALA A 229 11.67 -16.49 -7.57
CA ALA A 229 11.69 -15.10 -7.12
C ALA A 229 11.58 -14.95 -5.60
N VAL A 230 12.15 -13.86 -5.11
CA VAL A 230 11.80 -13.24 -3.83
C VAL A 230 10.88 -12.07 -4.14
N ILE A 231 9.64 -12.08 -3.64
CA ILE A 231 8.68 -10.98 -3.78
C ILE A 231 8.39 -10.33 -2.45
N SER A 232 8.38 -9.01 -2.42
CA SER A 232 8.01 -8.22 -1.24
C SER A 232 7.57 -6.81 -1.59
N GLU A 233 6.80 -6.21 -0.69
CA GLU A 233 6.70 -4.76 -0.60
C GLU A 233 8.05 -4.24 -0.04
N PRO A 234 8.75 -3.26 -0.67
CA PRO A 234 10.03 -2.76 -0.17
C PRO A 234 9.92 -2.09 1.21
N ILE A 235 8.75 -1.53 1.50
CA ILE A 235 8.27 -1.18 2.84
C ILE A 235 6.88 -1.77 3.00
N ARG A 236 6.59 -2.34 4.15
CA ARG A 236 5.26 -2.92 4.37
C ARG A 236 4.21 -1.83 4.58
N SER A 237 3.02 -1.99 4.01
CA SER A 237 1.89 -1.06 4.19
C SER A 237 1.44 -0.89 5.65
N THR A 238 1.97 -1.68 6.57
CA THR A 238 1.84 -1.56 8.03
C THR A 238 3.02 -0.83 8.67
N PRO A 239 3.52 0.22 8.15
CA PRO A 239 4.84 0.84 8.09
C PRO A 239 5.99 0.04 8.76
N TYR A 240 6.41 -1.07 8.12
CA TYR A 240 7.70 -1.68 8.42
C TYR A 240 8.73 -1.15 7.43
N ILE A 241 9.70 -0.42 7.92
CA ILE A 241 10.72 0.22 7.10
C ILE A 241 12.05 -0.42 7.42
N PRO A 242 12.56 -1.32 6.58
CA PRO A 242 13.85 -1.96 6.83
C PRO A 242 15.00 -0.99 6.62
N ARG A 243 16.15 -1.33 7.18
CA ARG A 243 17.40 -0.65 6.86
C ARG A 243 17.78 -0.91 5.40
N PRO A 244 18.47 0.03 4.73
CA PRO A 244 18.92 -0.16 3.34
C PRO A 244 19.72 -1.45 3.16
N GLU A 245 20.57 -1.80 4.12
CA GLU A 245 21.43 -2.98 4.10
C GLU A 245 20.65 -4.30 4.00
N TYR A 246 19.40 -4.33 4.49
CA TYR A 246 18.52 -5.50 4.36
C TYR A 246 18.28 -5.83 2.88
N TRP A 247 17.77 -4.86 2.10
CA TRP A 247 17.49 -5.07 0.69
C TRP A 247 18.76 -5.27 -0.13
N GLN A 248 19.85 -4.60 0.20
CA GLN A 248 21.15 -4.83 -0.45
C GLN A 248 21.65 -6.26 -0.23
N LYS A 249 21.41 -6.83 0.95
CA LYS A 249 21.74 -8.23 1.25
C LYS A 249 20.86 -9.20 0.48
N ILE A 250 19.54 -8.95 0.46
CA ILE A 250 18.59 -9.74 -0.34
C ILE A 250 18.94 -9.69 -1.83
N ARG A 251 19.26 -8.50 -2.37
CA ARG A 251 19.65 -8.37 -3.79
C ARG A 251 20.86 -9.25 -4.11
N ARG A 252 21.90 -9.16 -3.30
CA ARG A 252 23.11 -10.02 -3.47
C ARG A 252 22.80 -11.51 -3.34
N ALA A 253 21.90 -11.89 -2.44
CA ALA A 253 21.47 -13.27 -2.31
C ALA A 253 20.72 -13.75 -3.56
N CYS A 254 19.76 -12.97 -4.06
CA CYS A 254 19.06 -13.27 -5.30
C CYS A 254 20.04 -13.45 -6.49
N ASP A 255 21.01 -12.53 -6.63
CA ASP A 255 22.03 -12.60 -7.69
C ASP A 255 22.88 -13.88 -7.62
N ARG A 256 23.34 -14.26 -6.41
CA ARG A 256 24.13 -15.49 -6.21
C ARG A 256 23.37 -16.77 -6.55
N HIS A 257 22.08 -16.80 -6.24
CA HIS A 257 21.25 -18.00 -6.40
C HIS A 257 20.41 -17.99 -7.68
N GLY A 258 20.52 -16.94 -8.51
CA GLY A 258 19.79 -16.82 -9.77
C GLY A 258 18.28 -16.73 -9.59
N ALA A 259 17.80 -16.16 -8.48
CA ALA A 259 16.41 -15.84 -8.23
C ALA A 259 16.13 -14.38 -8.61
N LEU A 260 14.94 -14.05 -9.09
CA LEU A 260 14.57 -12.66 -9.35
C LEU A 260 14.13 -11.96 -8.06
N LEU A 261 14.41 -10.66 -7.96
CA LEU A 261 13.86 -9.79 -6.94
C LEU A 261 12.68 -9.01 -7.54
N ILE A 262 11.49 -9.20 -6.99
CA ILE A 262 10.25 -8.51 -7.39
C ILE A 262 9.84 -7.58 -6.26
N PHE A 263 9.70 -6.28 -6.55
CA PHE A 263 9.11 -5.35 -5.60
C PHE A 263 7.67 -5.01 -5.96
N ASP A 264 6.78 -5.25 -5.00
CA ASP A 264 5.40 -4.79 -5.04
C ASP A 264 5.31 -3.38 -4.45
N GLU A 265 5.29 -2.38 -5.31
CA GLU A 265 5.16 -0.97 -4.94
C GLU A 265 3.76 -0.40 -5.20
N ILE A 266 2.77 -1.26 -5.39
CA ILE A 266 1.38 -0.85 -5.64
C ILE A 266 0.90 0.19 -4.60
N PRO A 267 1.19 0.06 -3.28
CA PRO A 267 0.70 1.02 -2.29
C PRO A 267 1.51 2.32 -2.17
N HIS A 268 2.78 2.33 -2.55
CA HIS A 268 3.69 3.39 -2.11
C HIS A 268 4.69 3.92 -3.15
N SER A 269 4.52 3.57 -4.42
CA SER A 269 5.21 4.24 -5.54
C SER A 269 4.69 5.66 -5.80
N LEU A 270 5.19 6.28 -6.85
CA LEU A 270 4.75 7.58 -7.39
C LEU A 270 4.86 8.72 -6.36
N GLY A 271 6.02 8.82 -5.71
CA GLY A 271 6.36 9.94 -4.84
C GLY A 271 6.03 9.76 -3.36
N ARG A 272 5.25 8.73 -2.98
CA ARG A 272 4.77 8.50 -1.60
C ARG A 272 5.87 8.58 -0.54
N THR A 273 7.04 8.02 -0.81
CA THR A 273 8.16 7.91 0.12
C THR A 273 9.21 9.02 -0.04
N GLY A 274 8.92 10.07 -0.82
CA GLY A 274 9.90 11.11 -1.16
C GLY A 274 10.88 10.68 -2.26
N LYS A 275 10.57 9.60 -2.95
CA LYS A 275 11.20 9.10 -4.16
C LYS A 275 10.12 8.66 -5.14
N MET A 276 10.40 8.66 -6.45
CA MET A 276 9.42 8.21 -7.45
C MET A 276 9.07 6.75 -7.23
N PHE A 277 10.06 5.90 -7.00
CA PHE A 277 9.91 4.51 -6.56
C PHE A 277 10.47 4.34 -5.16
N THR A 278 9.80 3.54 -4.35
CA THR A 278 10.20 3.32 -2.95
C THR A 278 11.56 2.66 -2.81
N PHE A 279 11.90 1.73 -3.72
CA PHE A 279 13.18 1.02 -3.68
C PHE A 279 14.41 1.92 -3.85
N GLU A 280 14.25 3.13 -4.40
CA GLU A 280 15.33 4.11 -4.51
C GLU A 280 15.89 4.52 -3.14
N ASN A 281 15.07 4.48 -2.08
CA ASN A 281 15.52 4.77 -0.71
C ASN A 281 16.53 3.75 -0.18
N PHE A 282 16.61 2.57 -0.79
CA PHE A 282 17.46 1.45 -0.35
C PHE A 282 18.71 1.24 -1.23
N GLY A 283 18.81 1.99 -2.34
CA GLY A 283 19.92 1.84 -3.29
C GLY A 283 19.94 0.47 -3.98
N VAL A 284 18.76 -0.12 -4.21
CA VAL A 284 18.60 -1.44 -4.85
C VAL A 284 17.65 -1.31 -6.03
N ILE A 285 18.03 -1.90 -7.18
CA ILE A 285 17.14 -2.01 -8.34
C ILE A 285 16.64 -3.46 -8.42
N PRO A 286 15.31 -3.68 -8.40
CA PRO A 286 14.73 -5.01 -8.56
C PRO A 286 14.82 -5.47 -10.02
N ASP A 287 14.53 -6.76 -10.26
CA ASP A 287 14.39 -7.29 -11.62
C ASP A 287 13.03 -6.95 -12.22
N VAL A 288 12.02 -6.89 -11.35
CA VAL A 288 10.64 -6.50 -11.68
C VAL A 288 10.09 -5.60 -10.59
N VAL A 289 9.42 -4.53 -10.95
CA VAL A 289 8.59 -3.72 -10.04
C VAL A 289 7.15 -3.72 -10.51
N VAL A 290 6.23 -3.83 -9.55
CA VAL A 290 4.79 -3.74 -9.80
C VAL A 290 4.25 -2.47 -9.18
N ILE A 291 3.53 -1.67 -9.95
CA ILE A 291 2.90 -0.42 -9.50
C ILE A 291 1.40 -0.41 -9.84
N GLY A 292 0.62 0.36 -9.12
CA GLY A 292 -0.83 0.43 -9.32
C GLY A 292 -1.46 1.53 -8.48
N LYS A 293 -2.69 1.35 -8.02
CA LYS A 293 -3.41 2.30 -7.16
C LYS A 293 -3.32 3.74 -7.68
N GLY A 294 -2.41 4.56 -7.15
CA GLY A 294 -2.20 5.93 -7.57
C GLY A 294 -1.82 6.11 -9.04
N LEU A 295 -1.38 5.05 -9.73
CA LEU A 295 -1.12 5.09 -11.17
C LEU A 295 -2.36 5.49 -11.96
N GLY A 296 -3.56 5.09 -11.55
CA GLY A 296 -4.82 5.49 -12.17
C GLY A 296 -5.31 6.90 -11.82
N GLY A 297 -4.47 7.73 -11.19
CA GLY A 297 -4.79 9.11 -10.83
C GLY A 297 -5.87 9.27 -9.76
N GLY A 298 -6.17 8.20 -9.01
CA GLY A 298 -7.26 8.18 -8.02
C GLY A 298 -8.66 8.02 -8.63
N VAL A 299 -8.77 7.80 -9.95
CA VAL A 299 -10.05 7.75 -10.69
C VAL A 299 -10.26 6.41 -11.37
N LEU A 300 -9.27 5.91 -12.11
CA LEU A 300 -9.41 4.70 -12.91
C LEU A 300 -8.48 3.57 -12.41
N PRO A 301 -8.94 2.30 -12.49
CA PRO A 301 -8.08 1.19 -12.18
C PRO A 301 -7.03 1.00 -13.30
N LEU A 302 -5.76 0.99 -12.90
CA LEU A 302 -4.62 0.62 -13.74
C LEU A 302 -3.47 0.14 -12.86
N ALA A 303 -2.82 -0.91 -13.29
CA ALA A 303 -1.55 -1.38 -12.73
C ALA A 303 -0.56 -1.71 -13.86
N ALA A 304 0.71 -1.69 -13.52
CA ALA A 304 1.79 -2.04 -14.43
C ALA A 304 2.79 -2.96 -13.74
N MET A 305 3.23 -3.98 -14.44
CA MET A 305 4.47 -4.69 -14.20
C MET A 305 5.54 -4.05 -15.08
N ILE A 306 6.67 -3.65 -14.49
CA ILE A 306 7.82 -3.07 -15.21
C ILE A 306 9.00 -4.00 -14.94
N ALA A 307 9.60 -4.55 -15.98
CA ALA A 307 10.69 -5.50 -15.90
C ALA A 307 11.96 -4.94 -16.56
N LYS A 308 13.09 -5.50 -16.22
CA LYS A 308 14.35 -5.30 -16.96
C LYS A 308 14.22 -5.80 -18.39
N GLU A 309 14.94 -5.18 -19.31
CA GLU A 309 14.88 -5.49 -20.74
C GLU A 309 15.27 -6.95 -21.06
N ASP A 310 16.24 -7.49 -20.36
CA ASP A 310 16.72 -8.88 -20.52
C ASP A 310 15.71 -9.94 -20.06
N LEU A 311 14.64 -9.52 -19.37
CA LEU A 311 13.51 -10.38 -18.99
C LEU A 311 12.39 -10.42 -20.06
N ASP A 312 12.56 -9.81 -21.23
CA ASP A 312 11.59 -9.90 -22.34
C ASP A 312 11.70 -11.27 -23.06
N VAL A 313 11.45 -12.35 -22.32
CA VAL A 313 11.68 -13.75 -22.74
C VAL A 313 10.40 -14.58 -22.89
N ALA A 314 9.24 -13.96 -22.74
CA ALA A 314 7.96 -14.66 -22.69
C ALA A 314 7.12 -14.54 -23.99
N ALA A 315 7.75 -14.32 -25.15
CA ALA A 315 7.06 -14.08 -26.42
C ALA A 315 6.08 -15.20 -26.82
N GLU A 316 6.35 -16.45 -26.46
CA GLU A 316 5.50 -17.61 -26.73
C GLU A 316 4.57 -17.98 -25.56
N ARG A 317 4.41 -17.13 -24.56
CA ARG A 317 3.61 -17.36 -23.36
C ARG A 317 2.66 -16.20 -23.10
N ALA A 318 1.49 -16.51 -22.53
CA ALA A 318 0.54 -15.50 -22.08
C ALA A 318 0.76 -15.19 -20.60
N LEU A 319 1.53 -14.13 -20.30
CA LEU A 319 1.71 -13.65 -18.93
C LEU A 319 0.43 -13.00 -18.39
N GLY A 320 -0.27 -12.22 -19.24
CA GLY A 320 -1.57 -11.63 -19.00
C GLY A 320 -2.45 -11.75 -20.24
N HIS A 321 -3.76 -11.61 -20.06
CA HIS A 321 -4.73 -11.61 -21.15
C HIS A 321 -6.00 -10.89 -20.70
N TYR A 322 -5.87 -9.58 -20.47
CA TYR A 322 -6.94 -8.78 -19.90
C TYR A 322 -7.59 -7.91 -20.99
N THR A 323 -8.92 -7.86 -20.99
CA THR A 323 -9.69 -7.08 -22.00
C THR A 323 -9.29 -5.61 -22.00
N HIS A 324 -9.01 -5.05 -20.81
CA HIS A 324 -8.65 -3.65 -20.63
C HIS A 324 -7.14 -3.40 -20.46
N GLU A 325 -6.27 -4.34 -20.83
CA GLU A 325 -4.84 -4.01 -20.95
C GLU A 325 -4.66 -2.90 -22.00
N LYS A 326 -3.76 -1.95 -21.76
CA LYS A 326 -3.56 -0.78 -22.64
C LYS A 326 -4.85 0.05 -22.88
N ASN A 327 -5.82 0.04 -21.93
CA ASN A 327 -7.01 0.88 -22.05
C ASN A 327 -6.60 2.35 -22.21
N PRO A 328 -7.00 3.05 -23.28
CA PRO A 328 -6.56 4.41 -23.56
C PRO A 328 -6.90 5.39 -22.43
N VAL A 329 -8.10 5.28 -21.87
CA VAL A 329 -8.60 6.21 -20.84
C VAL A 329 -7.84 6.04 -19.53
N SER A 330 -7.58 4.79 -19.12
CA SER A 330 -6.75 4.52 -17.93
C SER A 330 -5.29 4.95 -18.14
N CYS A 331 -4.75 4.77 -19.36
CA CYS A 331 -3.40 5.23 -19.69
C CYS A 331 -3.30 6.77 -19.70
N ALA A 332 -4.33 7.47 -20.17
CA ALA A 332 -4.40 8.94 -20.12
C ALA A 332 -4.42 9.47 -18.68
N ALA A 333 -5.23 8.85 -17.82
CA ALA A 333 -5.27 9.16 -16.40
C ALA A 333 -3.89 8.98 -15.72
N ALA A 334 -3.22 7.87 -16.02
CA ALA A 334 -1.90 7.57 -15.47
C ALA A 334 -0.83 8.55 -15.92
N LEU A 335 -0.79 8.86 -17.20
CA LEU A 335 0.17 9.81 -17.75
C LEU A 335 -0.02 11.20 -17.12
N ALA A 336 -1.28 11.68 -17.07
CA ALA A 336 -1.60 12.96 -16.45
C ALA A 336 -1.23 12.99 -14.94
N ALA A 337 -1.45 11.90 -14.22
CA ALA A 337 -1.06 11.81 -12.81
C ALA A 337 0.46 11.90 -12.61
N ILE A 338 1.25 11.19 -13.43
CA ILE A 338 2.73 11.24 -13.37
C ILE A 338 3.22 12.65 -13.73
N GLU A 339 2.70 13.24 -14.81
CA GLU A 339 3.06 14.61 -15.24
C GLU A 339 2.70 15.65 -14.16
N TYR A 340 1.56 15.49 -13.50
CA TYR A 340 1.17 16.36 -12.37
C TYR A 340 2.15 16.24 -11.20
N ILE A 341 2.56 15.03 -10.82
CA ILE A 341 3.54 14.79 -9.77
C ILE A 341 4.88 15.49 -10.08
N GLU A 342 5.36 15.37 -11.31
CA GLU A 342 6.61 16.02 -11.74
C GLU A 342 6.49 17.54 -11.81
N LYS A 343 5.47 18.05 -12.49
CA LYS A 343 5.19 19.49 -12.66
C LYS A 343 5.13 20.22 -11.32
N HIS A 344 4.48 19.61 -10.33
CA HIS A 344 4.30 20.19 -9.00
C HIS A 344 5.37 19.76 -7.99
N LYS A 345 6.41 19.03 -8.41
CA LYS A 345 7.52 18.56 -7.56
C LYS A 345 7.04 17.83 -6.30
N LEU A 346 5.97 17.03 -6.45
CA LEU A 346 5.33 16.38 -5.30
C LEU A 346 6.22 15.35 -4.62
N VAL A 347 7.19 14.78 -5.32
CA VAL A 347 8.21 13.88 -4.75
C VAL A 347 9.04 14.60 -3.69
N ASP A 348 9.58 15.77 -4.03
CA ASP A 348 10.38 16.60 -3.11
C ASP A 348 9.53 17.10 -1.95
N HIS A 349 8.30 17.55 -2.24
CA HIS A 349 7.34 17.98 -1.24
C HIS A 349 7.04 16.88 -0.22
N ALA A 350 6.74 15.67 -0.68
CA ALA A 350 6.49 14.51 0.17
C ALA A 350 7.70 14.19 1.06
N GLY A 351 8.92 14.28 0.50
CA GLY A 351 10.15 14.08 1.27
C GLY A 351 10.35 15.13 2.36
N GLN A 352 10.12 16.41 2.04
CA GLN A 352 10.30 17.52 2.99
C GLN A 352 9.22 17.51 4.09
N LEU A 353 7.96 17.45 3.69
CA LEU A 353 6.84 17.43 4.64
C LEU A 353 6.82 16.16 5.49
N GLY A 354 7.23 15.03 4.91
CA GLY A 354 7.35 13.77 5.65
C GLY A 354 8.40 13.84 6.77
N ARG A 355 9.59 14.44 6.50
CA ARG A 355 10.60 14.67 7.55
C ARG A 355 10.08 15.59 8.65
N TYR A 356 9.37 16.64 8.28
CA TYR A 356 8.73 17.54 9.23
C TYR A 356 7.71 16.80 10.10
N ALA A 357 6.79 16.05 9.50
CA ALA A 357 5.77 15.30 10.22
C ALA A 357 6.39 14.23 11.13
N LEU A 358 7.40 13.49 10.65
CA LEU A 358 8.11 12.47 11.44
C LEU A 358 8.80 13.06 12.65
N LYS A 359 9.42 14.25 12.53
CA LYS A 359 9.98 14.96 13.66
C LYS A 359 8.92 15.30 14.70
N ARG A 360 7.81 15.89 14.28
CA ARG A 360 6.69 16.24 15.16
C ARG A 360 6.10 15.02 15.87
N LEU A 361 5.92 13.91 15.15
CA LEU A 361 5.45 12.64 15.74
C LEU A 361 6.43 12.07 16.77
N ASN A 362 7.74 12.23 16.55
CA ASN A 362 8.74 11.85 17.53
C ASN A 362 8.75 12.77 18.78
N ASP A 363 8.45 14.05 18.61
CA ASP A 363 8.26 14.98 19.73
C ASP A 363 7.03 14.56 20.56
N MET A 364 5.89 14.23 19.92
CA MET A 364 4.70 13.67 20.57
C MET A 364 5.02 12.38 21.36
N LYS A 365 5.85 11.49 20.81
CA LYS A 365 6.28 10.25 21.48
C LYS A 365 6.97 10.52 22.83
N GLN A 366 7.62 11.68 23.02
CA GLN A 366 8.26 12.01 24.31
C GLN A 366 7.23 12.28 25.42
N HIS A 367 6.05 12.76 25.04
CA HIS A 367 5.02 13.23 25.97
C HIS A 367 3.86 12.24 26.15
N HIS A 368 3.69 11.26 25.24
CA HIS A 368 2.59 10.30 25.27
C HIS A 368 3.05 8.88 25.57
N ARG A 369 2.61 8.32 26.69
CA ARG A 369 2.99 6.96 27.12
C ARG A 369 2.49 5.85 26.20
N LEU A 370 1.36 6.09 25.50
CA LEU A 370 0.78 5.15 24.54
C LEU A 370 1.63 5.02 23.28
N ILE A 371 2.40 6.03 22.87
CA ILE A 371 3.21 5.96 21.66
C ILE A 371 4.47 5.13 21.93
N GLY A 372 4.48 3.90 21.42
CA GLY A 372 5.61 2.99 21.53
C GLY A 372 6.68 3.25 20.49
N ASP A 373 6.26 3.47 19.24
CA ASP A 373 7.17 3.73 18.13
C ASP A 373 6.56 4.66 17.07
N VAL A 374 7.43 5.41 16.38
CA VAL A 374 7.10 6.29 15.27
C VAL A 374 8.08 6.03 14.14
N ARG A 375 7.56 5.80 12.94
CA ARG A 375 8.37 5.51 11.75
C ARG A 375 7.71 6.00 10.47
N GLY A 376 8.50 6.24 9.43
CA GLY A 376 7.97 6.71 8.16
C GLY A 376 9.04 7.06 7.14
N LEU A 377 8.62 7.12 5.87
CA LEU A 377 9.37 7.64 4.73
C LEU A 377 8.44 8.52 3.90
N GLY A 378 8.85 9.77 3.66
CA GLY A 378 7.97 10.73 2.99
C GLY A 378 6.63 10.85 3.69
N LEU A 379 5.54 10.83 2.93
CA LEU A 379 4.17 10.86 3.43
C LEU A 379 3.57 9.45 3.64
N PHE A 380 4.39 8.54 4.11
CA PHE A 380 4.01 7.22 4.57
C PHE A 380 4.48 7.06 6.02
N LEU A 381 3.57 7.30 6.97
CA LEU A 381 3.88 7.45 8.39
C LEU A 381 3.09 6.44 9.24
N GLY A 382 3.69 5.99 10.34
CA GLY A 382 3.06 5.10 11.29
C GLY A 382 3.33 5.51 12.73
N ILE A 383 2.28 5.49 13.56
CA ILE A 383 2.34 5.69 15.00
C ILE A 383 1.88 4.41 15.66
N GLU A 384 2.77 3.67 16.27
CA GLU A 384 2.44 2.41 16.93
C GLU A 384 2.09 2.63 18.41
N LEU A 385 0.85 2.32 18.78
CA LEU A 385 0.37 2.45 20.15
C LEU A 385 0.59 1.16 20.94
N VAL A 386 1.10 1.30 22.16
CA VAL A 386 1.39 0.20 23.07
C VAL A 386 0.88 0.49 24.47
N LYS A 387 0.43 -0.55 25.19
CA LYS A 387 0.02 -0.44 26.60
C LYS A 387 1.23 -0.26 27.54
N ASN A 388 2.39 -0.72 27.08
CA ASN A 388 3.64 -0.61 27.83
C ASN A 388 4.83 -0.67 26.85
N ARG A 389 5.73 0.30 26.94
CA ARG A 389 6.89 0.43 26.03
C ARG A 389 7.94 -0.66 26.20
N GLN A 390 8.07 -1.24 27.40
CA GLN A 390 9.04 -2.31 27.66
C GLN A 390 8.56 -3.65 27.09
N THR A 391 7.31 -4.03 27.37
CA THR A 391 6.72 -5.27 26.86
C THR A 391 6.22 -5.15 25.44
N ARG A 392 6.05 -3.93 24.92
CA ARG A 392 5.49 -3.60 23.59
C ARG A 392 4.11 -4.22 23.37
N LYS A 393 3.33 -4.48 24.44
CA LYS A 393 1.98 -5.02 24.33
C LYS A 393 1.11 -4.06 23.53
N ARG A 394 0.50 -4.55 22.47
CA ARG A 394 -0.34 -3.75 21.55
C ARG A 394 -1.50 -3.10 22.29
N ALA A 395 -1.76 -1.83 21.99
CA ALA A 395 -2.87 -1.04 22.52
C ALA A 395 -4.00 -0.98 21.47
N GLU A 396 -4.59 -2.14 21.15
CA GLU A 396 -5.59 -2.28 20.07
C GLU A 396 -6.88 -1.51 20.37
N ASP A 397 -7.41 -1.64 21.60
CA ASP A 397 -8.64 -0.97 22.01
C ASP A 397 -8.46 0.55 22.09
N GLU A 398 -7.27 0.98 22.54
CA GLU A 398 -6.89 2.39 22.62
C GLU A 398 -6.69 2.99 21.22
N ALA A 399 -6.05 2.27 20.31
CA ALA A 399 -5.88 2.72 18.93
C ALA A 399 -7.22 2.87 18.19
N GLU A 400 -8.14 1.95 18.37
CA GLU A 400 -9.50 2.06 17.83
C GLU A 400 -10.25 3.26 18.45
N ALA A 401 -10.07 3.52 19.75
CA ALA A 401 -10.63 4.70 20.39
C ALA A 401 -10.11 6.00 19.77
N VAL A 402 -8.80 6.11 19.57
CA VAL A 402 -8.17 7.26 18.90
C VAL A 402 -8.69 7.43 17.48
N MET A 403 -8.83 6.34 16.72
CA MET A 403 -9.32 6.39 15.33
C MET A 403 -10.73 6.95 15.23
N TYR A 404 -11.68 6.47 16.04
CA TYR A 404 -13.06 6.99 15.99
C TYR A 404 -13.20 8.38 16.60
N ALA A 405 -12.38 8.76 17.58
CA ALA A 405 -12.33 10.12 18.10
C ALA A 405 -11.82 11.09 17.02
N ALA A 406 -10.73 10.75 16.32
CA ALA A 406 -10.18 11.54 15.23
C ALA A 406 -11.17 11.66 14.06
N LEU A 407 -11.84 10.57 13.70
CA LEU A 407 -12.90 10.57 12.68
C LEU A 407 -14.03 11.54 13.04
N SER A 408 -14.47 11.57 14.31
CA SER A 408 -15.48 12.53 14.78
C SER A 408 -15.03 13.98 14.69
N LYS A 409 -13.71 14.23 14.68
CA LYS A 409 -13.10 15.55 14.54
C LYS A 409 -12.66 15.86 13.10
N GLY A 410 -13.02 15.02 12.13
CA GLY A 410 -12.78 15.26 10.70
C GLY A 410 -11.44 14.73 10.16
N VAL A 411 -10.79 13.79 10.82
CA VAL A 411 -9.58 13.11 10.32
C VAL A 411 -9.82 11.61 10.18
N SER A 412 -9.73 11.10 8.96
CA SER A 412 -9.88 9.69 8.60
C SER A 412 -8.53 9.06 8.33
N PHE A 413 -8.19 7.97 8.99
CA PHE A 413 -7.01 7.15 8.73
C PHE A 413 -7.28 5.68 9.01
N LYS A 414 -6.35 4.81 8.64
CA LYS A 414 -6.45 3.37 8.82
C LYS A 414 -5.64 2.90 10.04
N LEU A 415 -6.17 1.91 10.76
CA LEU A 415 -5.37 1.10 11.67
C LEU A 415 -4.80 -0.10 10.93
N THR A 416 -3.52 -0.35 11.09
CA THR A 416 -2.86 -1.57 10.65
C THR A 416 -2.31 -2.34 11.86
N MET A 417 -2.20 -3.66 11.75
CA MET A 417 -1.80 -4.55 12.85
C MET A 417 -2.61 -4.35 14.16
N GLY A 418 -3.79 -3.72 14.05
CA GLY A 418 -4.70 -3.41 15.14
C GLY A 418 -4.29 -2.21 16.03
N ASN A 419 -3.05 -1.76 15.99
CA ASN A 419 -2.54 -0.74 16.91
C ASN A 419 -1.63 0.32 16.27
N ILE A 420 -1.48 0.30 14.95
CA ILE A 420 -0.65 1.28 14.23
C ILE A 420 -1.59 2.24 13.48
N LEU A 421 -1.56 3.51 13.85
CA LEU A 421 -2.19 4.58 13.09
C LEU A 421 -1.34 4.80 11.83
N THR A 422 -1.88 4.44 10.68
CA THR A 422 -1.20 4.55 9.38
C THR A 422 -1.70 5.77 8.65
N LEU A 423 -0.80 6.71 8.39
CA LEU A 423 -1.11 8.02 7.80
C LEU A 423 -0.48 8.12 6.42
N THR A 424 -1.32 8.13 5.38
CA THR A 424 -0.91 8.19 3.98
C THR A 424 -1.73 9.22 3.22
N PRO A 425 -1.63 10.54 3.54
CA PRO A 425 -2.43 11.57 2.90
C PRO A 425 -2.05 11.76 1.43
N ALA A 426 -2.86 12.47 0.65
CA ALA A 426 -2.46 12.90 -0.70
C ALA A 426 -1.13 13.67 -0.67
N LEU A 427 -0.32 13.56 -1.74
CA LEU A 427 0.98 14.28 -1.80
C LEU A 427 0.80 15.79 -1.91
N THR A 428 -0.40 16.22 -2.24
CA THR A 428 -0.79 17.64 -2.36
C THR A 428 -1.12 18.29 -1.02
N ILE A 429 -1.12 17.53 0.08
CA ILE A 429 -1.40 18.05 1.43
C ILE A 429 -0.48 19.20 1.79
N THR A 430 -1.03 20.27 2.32
CA THR A 430 -0.26 21.43 2.79
C THR A 430 0.30 21.19 4.19
N LYS A 431 1.34 21.94 4.55
CA LYS A 431 1.87 21.92 5.93
C LYS A 431 0.80 22.26 6.97
N LYS A 432 -0.09 23.25 6.66
CA LYS A 432 -1.16 23.64 7.57
C LYS A 432 -2.16 22.51 7.81
N GLU A 433 -2.56 21.81 6.77
CA GLU A 433 -3.46 20.65 6.88
C GLU A 433 -2.81 19.50 7.64
N MET A 434 -1.52 19.25 7.40
CA MET A 434 -0.75 18.27 8.18
C MET A 434 -0.71 18.65 9.66
N ASP A 435 -0.43 19.90 9.99
CA ASP A 435 -0.42 20.38 11.37
C ASP A 435 -1.77 20.21 12.03
N THR A 436 -2.86 20.61 11.35
CA THR A 436 -4.23 20.44 11.85
C THR A 436 -4.57 18.97 12.14
N ALA A 437 -4.20 18.06 11.23
CA ALA A 437 -4.47 16.62 11.43
C ALA A 437 -3.66 16.04 12.59
N LEU A 438 -2.38 16.42 12.71
CA LEU A 438 -1.52 15.94 13.80
C LEU A 438 -1.98 16.50 15.15
N ASP A 439 -2.44 17.76 15.22
CA ASP A 439 -3.03 18.35 16.45
C ASP A 439 -4.26 17.55 16.90
N ILE A 440 -5.16 17.22 15.97
CA ILE A 440 -6.36 16.43 16.25
C ILE A 440 -5.97 15.02 16.76
N ILE A 441 -5.00 14.37 16.12
CA ILE A 441 -4.55 13.03 16.54
C ILE A 441 -3.92 13.09 17.94
N GLU A 442 -3.09 14.10 18.23
CA GLU A 442 -2.46 14.31 19.54
C GLU A 442 -3.50 14.55 20.64
N GLU A 443 -4.51 15.39 20.36
CA GLU A 443 -5.63 15.62 21.27
C GLU A 443 -6.38 14.31 21.56
N CYS A 444 -6.68 13.50 20.53
CA CYS A 444 -7.37 12.21 20.71
C CYS A 444 -6.54 11.21 21.50
N ILE A 445 -5.22 11.16 21.31
CA ILE A 445 -4.32 10.33 22.14
C ILE A 445 -4.38 10.79 23.59
N THR A 446 -4.30 12.12 23.83
CA THR A 446 -4.40 12.70 25.17
C THR A 446 -5.71 12.35 25.87
N GLU A 447 -6.84 12.42 25.14
CA GLU A 447 -8.16 12.06 25.66
C GLU A 447 -8.23 10.58 26.07
N VAL A 448 -7.70 9.69 25.21
CA VAL A 448 -7.68 8.25 25.51
C VAL A 448 -6.75 7.94 26.68
N GLU A 449 -5.59 8.60 26.80
CA GLU A 449 -4.66 8.41 27.93
C GLU A 449 -5.26 8.79 29.29
N LYS A 450 -6.22 9.70 29.34
CA LYS A 450 -6.95 10.07 30.58
C LYS A 450 -7.94 9.00 31.04
N THR A 451 -8.31 8.06 30.16
CA THR A 451 -9.31 7.01 30.47
C THR A 451 -8.70 5.67 30.88
N ILE A 452 -7.36 5.55 30.89
CA ILE A 452 -6.63 4.30 31.17
C ILE A 452 -5.67 4.38 32.36
#